data_01b461e8548ef2a5d9f27ad6c6ae6770
#
_entry.id   01b461e8548ef2a5d9f27ad6c6ae6770
#
_cell.length_a   1.000
_cell.length_b   1.000
_cell.length_c   1.000
_cell.angle_alpha   90.00
_cell.angle_beta   90.00
_cell.angle_gamma   90.00
#
_symmetry.space_group_name_H-M   'P 1'
#
loop_
_entity.id
_entity.type
_entity.pdbx_description
1 polymer ?
#
loop_
_entity_poly.entity_id
_entity_poly.type
_entity_poly.pdbx_seq_one_letter_code
_entity_poly.pdbx_strand_id
1 'polypeptide(L)'
;MKRVINKVIVRVLLTALVTAVPVMLVCQTTSDGSMPQYYFQNFTPGQVKLKGGQVQTPLLNYNTVTEKMVFARDAKYYDISNPEMIDTVLVMGTRFVPVGRIFYEVLLTGPTALFIQHKGELMSAGKQVGYGGTSQLASSVYVTSVELSGGRYNLPLPADFIVKITPVYWIRRNNEMSSFLTEKQFINLYPERAKEIKAFIKGNRIKIENREHLKKLVNFCSSLE
;
A
#
# COMPACT_ATOMS: atom_id res chain seq x y z
N MET A 1 -4.08 -64.93 44.97
CA MET A 1 -3.39 -63.63 44.82
C MET A 1 -2.65 -63.45 43.48
N LYS A 2 -2.01 -64.46 42.92
CA LYS A 2 -1.27 -64.34 41.63
C LYS A 2 -2.13 -64.10 40.37
N ARG A 3 -3.43 -64.51 40.36
CA ARG A 3 -4.30 -64.32 39.15
C ARG A 3 -4.88 -62.92 38.98
N VAL A 4 -4.91 -62.11 40.04
CA VAL A 4 -5.44 -60.75 39.96
C VAL A 4 -4.38 -59.76 39.47
N ILE A 5 -3.12 -60.02 39.83
CA ILE A 5 -1.98 -59.17 39.43
C ILE A 5 -1.77 -59.22 37.92
N ASN A 6 -1.91 -60.42 37.28
CA ASN A 6 -1.73 -60.52 35.83
C ASN A 6 -2.82 -59.80 35.00
N LYS A 7 -4.04 -59.67 35.52
CA LYS A 7 -5.12 -58.93 34.82
C LYS A 7 -4.95 -57.41 34.88
N VAL A 8 -4.31 -56.91 35.92
CA VAL A 8 -4.04 -55.47 36.05
C VAL A 8 -2.87 -55.06 35.18
N ILE A 9 -1.82 -55.87 35.11
CA ILE A 9 -0.62 -55.61 34.25
C ILE A 9 -0.98 -55.63 32.76
N VAL A 10 -1.82 -56.59 32.32
CA VAL A 10 -2.28 -56.65 30.93
C VAL A 10 -3.19 -55.46 30.56
N ARG A 11 -3.98 -54.93 31.48
CA ARG A 11 -4.81 -53.74 31.23
C ARG A 11 -4.01 -52.45 31.20
N VAL A 12 -2.94 -52.33 31.97
CA VAL A 12 -2.05 -51.17 31.94
C VAL A 12 -1.18 -51.16 30.69
N LEU A 13 -0.77 -52.31 30.17
CA LEU A 13 -0.01 -52.42 28.90
C LEU A 13 -0.88 -52.16 27.66
N LEU A 14 -2.22 -52.39 27.73
CA LEU A 14 -3.09 -52.15 26.58
C LEU A 14 -3.53 -50.69 26.45
N THR A 15 -3.45 -49.89 27.53
CA THR A 15 -3.79 -48.46 27.52
C THR A 15 -2.62 -47.55 27.12
N ALA A 16 -1.39 -48.07 27.09
CA ALA A 16 -0.19 -47.30 26.70
C ALA A 16 0.12 -47.29 25.18
N LEU A 17 -0.66 -48.03 24.37
CA LEU A 17 -0.37 -48.18 22.93
C LEU A 17 -1.25 -47.32 22.03
N VAL A 18 -2.04 -46.35 22.56
CA VAL A 18 -3.01 -45.58 21.79
C VAL A 18 -2.60 -44.09 21.61
N THR A 19 -1.44 -43.64 22.10
CA THR A 19 -1.08 -42.23 22.07
C THR A 19 0.11 -41.84 21.21
N ALA A 20 0.49 -42.65 20.23
CA ALA A 20 1.50 -42.28 19.23
C ALA A 20 0.83 -42.08 17.85
N VAL A 21 -0.15 -41.15 17.77
CA VAL A 21 -0.51 -40.58 16.46
C VAL A 21 0.54 -39.51 16.17
N PRO A 22 1.41 -39.68 15.14
CA PRO A 22 2.26 -38.60 14.72
C PRO A 22 1.32 -37.48 14.21
N VAL A 23 1.20 -36.39 14.95
CA VAL A 23 0.67 -35.14 14.41
C VAL A 23 1.65 -34.73 13.34
N MET A 24 1.40 -35.16 12.09
CA MET A 24 2.01 -34.55 10.91
C MET A 24 1.56 -33.07 10.96
N LEU A 25 2.43 -32.24 11.52
CA LEU A 25 2.35 -30.79 11.28
C LEU A 25 2.58 -30.64 9.77
N VAL A 26 1.48 -30.68 9.01
CA VAL A 26 1.48 -30.16 7.65
C VAL A 26 1.76 -28.68 7.81
N CYS A 27 3.04 -28.32 7.72
CA CYS A 27 3.44 -26.95 7.44
C CYS A 27 2.86 -26.64 6.06
N GLN A 28 1.60 -26.21 6.05
CA GLN A 28 1.04 -25.54 4.90
C GLN A 28 1.88 -24.26 4.79
N THR A 29 2.87 -24.26 3.92
CA THR A 29 3.38 -23.03 3.34
C THR A 29 2.17 -22.42 2.63
N THR A 30 1.39 -21.65 3.38
CA THR A 30 0.52 -20.68 2.77
C THR A 30 1.47 -19.82 1.95
N SER A 31 1.44 -20.01 0.64
CA SER A 31 1.91 -18.95 -0.26
C SER A 31 1.17 -17.74 0.23
N ASP A 32 1.90 -16.87 0.91
CA ASP A 32 1.37 -15.59 1.36
C ASP A 32 0.84 -14.95 0.08
N GLY A 33 -0.48 -14.88 -0.04
CA GLY A 33 -1.15 -14.31 -1.19
C GLY A 33 -0.96 -12.80 -1.21
N SER A 34 0.27 -12.36 -0.90
CA SER A 34 0.64 -10.96 -0.89
C SER A 34 0.47 -10.43 -2.32
N MET A 35 -0.36 -9.43 -2.44
CA MET A 35 -0.56 -8.70 -3.68
C MET A 35 0.25 -7.40 -3.59
N PRO A 36 1.54 -7.42 -3.98
CA PRO A 36 2.49 -6.33 -3.73
C PRO A 36 2.10 -5.02 -4.41
N GLN A 37 1.19 -5.06 -5.38
CA GLN A 37 0.66 -3.87 -6.03
C GLN A 37 -0.31 -3.07 -5.16
N TYR A 38 -0.81 -3.64 -4.07
CA TYR A 38 -1.74 -2.96 -3.19
C TYR A 38 -1.04 -2.29 -2.01
N TYR A 39 -1.52 -1.10 -1.66
CA TYR A 39 -0.97 -0.27 -0.60
C TYR A 39 -1.27 -0.83 0.81
N PHE A 40 -2.48 -1.34 1.01
CA PHE A 40 -2.85 -2.02 2.25
C PHE A 40 -2.68 -3.53 2.07
N GLN A 41 -2.28 -4.20 3.15
CA GLN A 41 -2.06 -5.65 3.13
C GLN A 41 -3.30 -6.44 2.70
N ASN A 42 -4.49 -5.98 3.11
CA ASN A 42 -5.76 -6.63 2.81
C ASN A 42 -6.80 -5.62 2.32
N PHE A 43 -7.79 -6.11 1.59
CA PHE A 43 -9.01 -5.35 1.33
C PHE A 43 -9.80 -5.21 2.63
N THR A 44 -10.11 -3.98 3.02
CA THR A 44 -10.78 -3.66 4.27
C THR A 44 -12.01 -2.79 4.03
N PRO A 45 -13.03 -2.83 4.90
CA PRO A 45 -14.14 -1.91 4.81
C PRO A 45 -13.63 -0.46 4.81
N GLY A 46 -14.05 0.31 3.82
CA GLY A 46 -13.74 1.72 3.70
C GLY A 46 -15.00 2.52 3.35
N GLN A 47 -14.89 3.83 3.32
CA GLN A 47 -15.99 4.71 2.97
C GLN A 47 -15.69 5.42 1.64
N VAL A 48 -16.61 5.33 0.70
CA VAL A 48 -16.59 6.09 -0.55
C VAL A 48 -17.71 7.12 -0.47
N LYS A 49 -17.34 8.39 -0.30
CA LYS A 49 -18.28 9.51 -0.31
C LYS A 49 -18.37 10.08 -1.72
N LEU A 50 -19.57 10.11 -2.26
CA LEU A 50 -19.86 10.72 -3.54
C LEU A 50 -20.08 12.23 -3.41
N LYS A 51 -19.85 13.00 -4.47
CA LYS A 51 -20.12 14.46 -4.51
C LYS A 51 -21.58 14.79 -4.22
N GLY A 52 -22.51 13.88 -4.54
CA GLY A 52 -23.92 13.98 -4.17
C GLY A 52 -24.25 13.69 -2.69
N GLY A 53 -23.24 13.47 -1.84
CA GLY A 53 -23.39 13.22 -0.41
C GLY A 53 -23.65 11.77 -0.01
N GLN A 54 -23.93 10.88 -0.95
CA GLN A 54 -24.10 9.45 -0.69
C GLN A 54 -22.79 8.82 -0.22
N VAL A 55 -22.88 7.88 0.73
CA VAL A 55 -21.73 7.13 1.26
C VAL A 55 -21.97 5.64 1.02
N GLN A 56 -20.96 4.98 0.49
CA GLN A 56 -20.90 3.52 0.31
C GLN A 56 -19.75 2.94 1.12
N THR A 57 -19.87 1.71 1.59
CA THR A 57 -18.87 1.06 2.46
C THR A 57 -18.38 -0.28 1.89
N PRO A 58 -17.80 -0.31 0.71
CA PRO A 58 -17.24 -1.53 0.14
C PRO A 58 -15.93 -1.95 0.81
N LEU A 59 -15.46 -3.17 0.50
CA LEU A 59 -14.09 -3.59 0.78
C LEU A 59 -13.15 -2.92 -0.22
N LEU A 60 -12.20 -2.13 0.26
CA LEU A 60 -11.34 -1.27 -0.55
C LEU A 60 -9.86 -1.58 -0.38
N ASN A 61 -9.10 -1.32 -1.42
CA ASN A 61 -7.66 -1.18 -1.40
C ASN A 61 -7.22 -0.18 -2.47
N TYR A 62 -6.00 0.32 -2.36
CA TYR A 62 -5.39 1.22 -3.34
C TYR A 62 -4.32 0.46 -4.14
N ASN A 63 -4.47 0.39 -5.46
CA ASN A 63 -3.46 -0.20 -6.35
C ASN A 63 -2.42 0.86 -6.72
N THR A 64 -1.19 0.69 -6.25
CA THR A 64 -0.10 1.66 -6.44
C THR A 64 0.40 1.70 -7.88
N VAL A 65 0.30 0.59 -8.62
CA VAL A 65 0.76 0.48 -10.01
C VAL A 65 -0.17 1.23 -10.97
N THR A 66 -1.48 1.09 -10.77
CA THR A 66 -2.49 1.78 -11.58
C THR A 66 -2.93 3.10 -10.97
N GLU A 67 -2.52 3.36 -9.73
CA GLU A 67 -2.87 4.55 -8.93
C GLU A 67 -4.38 4.73 -8.76
N LYS A 68 -5.11 3.61 -8.78
CA LYS A 68 -6.57 3.58 -8.69
C LYS A 68 -7.05 2.99 -7.36
N MET A 69 -8.23 3.41 -6.94
CA MET A 69 -8.96 2.77 -5.86
C MET A 69 -9.71 1.56 -6.41
N VAL A 70 -9.55 0.43 -5.73
CA VAL A 70 -10.11 -0.88 -6.12
C VAL A 70 -11.05 -1.35 -5.03
N PHE A 71 -12.21 -1.90 -5.40
CA PHE A 71 -13.12 -2.54 -4.47
C PHE A 71 -13.28 -4.03 -4.77
N ALA A 72 -13.45 -4.82 -3.71
CA ALA A 72 -13.71 -6.24 -3.81
C ALA A 72 -15.22 -6.53 -3.69
N ARG A 73 -15.75 -7.36 -4.58
CA ARG A 73 -17.12 -7.89 -4.56
C ARG A 73 -17.18 -9.25 -5.23
N ASP A 74 -17.85 -10.21 -4.60
CA ASP A 74 -18.03 -11.57 -5.12
C ASP A 74 -16.71 -12.24 -5.54
N ALA A 75 -15.69 -12.16 -4.67
CA ALA A 75 -14.33 -12.65 -4.91
C ALA A 75 -13.66 -12.10 -6.17
N LYS A 76 -14.09 -10.94 -6.64
CA LYS A 76 -13.50 -10.21 -7.78
C LYS A 76 -13.12 -8.80 -7.37
N TYR A 77 -12.17 -8.23 -8.10
CA TYR A 77 -11.64 -6.88 -7.85
C TYR A 77 -12.03 -5.97 -9.02
N TYR A 78 -12.48 -4.77 -8.70
CA TYR A 78 -12.95 -3.79 -9.67
C TYR A 78 -12.39 -2.42 -9.36
N ASP A 79 -11.93 -1.70 -10.38
CA ASP A 79 -11.62 -0.28 -10.26
C ASP A 79 -12.87 0.55 -9.99
N ILE A 80 -12.74 1.65 -9.31
CA ILE A 80 -13.75 2.69 -9.31
C ILE A 80 -13.72 3.38 -10.68
N SER A 81 -14.75 3.14 -11.48
CA SER A 81 -14.79 3.55 -12.90
C SER A 81 -14.98 5.05 -13.09
N ASN A 82 -15.69 5.73 -12.17
CA ASN A 82 -16.07 7.14 -12.28
C ASN A 82 -15.48 7.95 -11.12
N PRO A 83 -14.15 8.14 -11.06
CA PRO A 83 -13.52 8.89 -9.96
C PRO A 83 -14.00 10.34 -9.87
N GLU A 84 -14.46 10.93 -10.97
CA GLU A 84 -15.02 12.28 -11.01
C GLU A 84 -16.30 12.45 -10.18
N MET A 85 -17.03 11.37 -9.90
CA MET A 85 -18.21 11.37 -9.03
C MET A 85 -17.85 11.26 -7.54
N ILE A 86 -16.59 10.94 -7.23
CA ILE A 86 -16.11 10.76 -5.87
C ILE A 86 -15.71 12.12 -5.27
N ASP A 87 -16.12 12.35 -4.03
CA ASP A 87 -15.60 13.43 -3.19
C ASP A 87 -14.35 12.95 -2.44
N THR A 88 -14.49 11.85 -1.72
CA THR A 88 -13.44 11.35 -0.82
C THR A 88 -13.58 9.84 -0.64
N VAL A 89 -12.44 9.16 -0.51
CA VAL A 89 -12.37 7.76 -0.06
C VAL A 89 -11.57 7.69 1.23
N LEU A 90 -12.11 6.97 2.23
CA LEU A 90 -11.46 6.73 3.52
C LEU A 90 -11.23 5.23 3.70
N VAL A 91 -9.97 4.82 3.86
CA VAL A 91 -9.58 3.42 4.10
C VAL A 91 -8.57 3.39 5.24
N MET A 92 -8.83 2.62 6.30
CA MET A 92 -7.93 2.49 7.46
C MET A 92 -7.43 3.84 8.01
N GLY A 93 -8.30 4.86 8.08
CA GLY A 93 -7.95 6.20 8.53
C GLY A 93 -7.18 7.05 7.50
N THR A 94 -6.78 6.50 6.38
CA THR A 94 -6.13 7.22 5.29
C THR A 94 -7.17 7.78 4.34
N ARG A 95 -7.08 9.09 4.07
CA ARG A 95 -8.00 9.79 3.18
C ARG A 95 -7.39 9.96 1.79
N PHE A 96 -8.15 9.58 0.77
CA PHE A 96 -7.81 9.76 -0.63
C PHE A 96 -8.83 10.64 -1.34
N VAL A 97 -8.36 11.41 -2.32
CA VAL A 97 -9.20 12.20 -3.23
C VAL A 97 -8.82 11.91 -4.67
N PRO A 98 -9.78 11.94 -5.60
CA PRO A 98 -9.47 11.80 -7.02
C PRO A 98 -8.76 13.04 -7.56
N VAL A 99 -7.72 12.81 -8.36
CA VAL A 99 -7.02 13.81 -9.16
C VAL A 99 -6.98 13.30 -10.59
N GLY A 100 -7.90 13.76 -11.43
CA GLY A 100 -8.15 13.15 -12.72
C GLY A 100 -8.66 11.71 -12.57
N ARG A 101 -7.93 10.75 -13.13
CA ARG A 101 -8.28 9.32 -13.10
C ARG A 101 -7.63 8.52 -11.99
N ILE A 102 -6.73 9.12 -11.22
CA ILE A 102 -5.95 8.51 -10.16
C ILE A 102 -6.31 9.11 -8.79
N PHE A 103 -5.84 8.48 -7.72
CA PHE A 103 -6.16 8.92 -6.36
C PHE A 103 -4.90 9.33 -5.61
N TYR A 104 -4.96 10.47 -4.93
CA TYR A 104 -3.91 10.95 -4.04
C TYR A 104 -4.35 10.87 -2.58
N GLU A 105 -3.42 10.46 -1.72
CA GLU A 105 -3.60 10.55 -0.27
C GLU A 105 -3.55 12.02 0.17
N VAL A 106 -4.45 12.43 1.04
CA VAL A 106 -4.50 13.79 1.59
C VAL A 106 -3.77 13.84 2.93
N LEU A 107 -2.71 14.62 3.01
CA LEU A 107 -2.01 14.88 4.28
C LEU A 107 -2.49 16.15 4.96
N LEU A 108 -2.73 17.23 4.21
CA LEU A 108 -3.25 18.49 4.70
C LEU A 108 -4.32 19.03 3.77
N THR A 109 -5.31 19.69 4.36
CA THR A 109 -6.35 20.44 3.66
C THR A 109 -6.25 21.91 4.04
N GLY A 110 -6.71 22.77 3.16
CA GLY A 110 -6.70 24.21 3.41
C GLY A 110 -6.33 25.00 2.15
N PRO A 111 -5.99 26.28 2.30
CA PRO A 111 -5.51 27.11 1.18
C PRO A 111 -4.29 26.50 0.52
N THR A 112 -3.33 26.03 1.32
CA THR A 112 -2.21 25.21 0.88
C THR A 112 -2.48 23.76 1.29
N ALA A 113 -2.84 22.90 0.32
CA ALA A 113 -3.12 21.50 0.57
C ALA A 113 -1.93 20.62 0.15
N LEU A 114 -1.71 19.52 0.90
CA LEU A 114 -0.60 18.60 0.70
C LEU A 114 -1.13 17.19 0.43
N PHE A 115 -0.58 16.55 -0.60
CA PHE A 115 -0.98 15.22 -1.02
C PHE A 115 0.24 14.31 -1.23
N ILE A 116 0.00 13.00 -1.18
CA ILE A 116 0.95 11.97 -1.63
C ILE A 116 0.31 11.16 -2.76
N GLN A 117 1.03 11.04 -3.85
CA GLN A 117 0.79 10.08 -4.91
C GLN A 117 1.69 8.86 -4.64
N HIS A 118 1.09 7.70 -4.40
CA HIS A 118 1.83 6.45 -4.20
C HIS A 118 2.02 5.76 -5.54
N LYS A 119 3.17 5.94 -6.15
CA LYS A 119 3.49 5.40 -7.46
C LYS A 119 4.27 4.10 -7.34
N GLY A 120 3.66 2.99 -7.79
CA GLY A 120 4.28 1.68 -7.84
C GLY A 120 4.90 1.39 -9.19
N GLU A 121 6.15 0.98 -9.20
CA GLU A 121 6.86 0.53 -10.39
C GLU A 121 7.05 -0.98 -10.31
N LEU A 122 6.65 -1.70 -11.38
CA LEU A 122 6.89 -3.12 -11.51
C LEU A 122 8.35 -3.36 -11.89
N MET A 123 9.02 -4.18 -11.10
CA MET A 123 10.40 -4.59 -11.33
C MET A 123 10.46 -6.11 -11.39
N SER A 124 11.20 -6.67 -12.35
CA SER A 124 11.52 -8.10 -12.33
C SER A 124 12.49 -8.39 -11.19
N ALA A 125 12.20 -9.43 -10.39
CA ALA A 125 13.10 -9.87 -9.30
C ALA A 125 14.46 -10.40 -9.80
N GLY A 126 14.64 -10.51 -11.13
CA GLY A 126 15.84 -11.07 -11.77
C GLY A 126 15.78 -12.61 -11.76
N LYS A 127 16.18 -13.23 -12.86
CA LYS A 127 16.37 -14.69 -12.88
C LYS A 127 17.71 -15.02 -12.23
N GLN A 128 17.70 -15.98 -11.28
CA GLN A 128 18.93 -16.61 -10.82
C GLN A 128 19.59 -17.29 -12.03
N VAL A 129 20.74 -16.80 -12.43
CA VAL A 129 21.59 -17.49 -13.41
C VAL A 129 22.46 -18.48 -12.68
N GLY A 130 22.62 -19.67 -13.24
CA GLY A 130 23.20 -20.88 -12.66
C GLY A 130 24.69 -20.80 -12.32
N TYR A 131 25.17 -19.77 -11.66
CA TYR A 131 26.47 -19.62 -11.00
C TYR A 131 26.38 -18.66 -9.80
N GLY A 132 25.23 -18.59 -9.10
CA GLY A 132 25.08 -17.80 -7.89
C GLY A 132 25.04 -16.28 -8.11
N GLY A 133 24.95 -15.83 -9.34
CA GLY A 133 24.77 -14.41 -9.70
C GLY A 133 23.33 -14.11 -10.09
N THR A 134 22.81 -12.97 -9.66
CA THR A 134 21.53 -12.43 -10.16
C THR A 134 21.84 -11.58 -11.38
N SER A 135 21.39 -11.99 -12.58
CA SER A 135 21.49 -11.16 -13.77
C SER A 135 20.44 -10.05 -13.66
N GLN A 136 20.88 -8.84 -13.39
CA GLN A 136 20.07 -7.61 -13.45
C GLN A 136 20.01 -7.08 -14.91
N LEU A 137 19.76 -7.91 -15.88
CA LEU A 137 19.17 -7.42 -17.12
C LEU A 137 17.71 -7.13 -16.83
N ALA A 138 17.49 -6.05 -16.09
CA ALA A 138 16.18 -5.46 -15.88
C ALA A 138 15.69 -4.95 -17.23
N SER A 139 15.01 -5.80 -17.96
CA SER A 139 13.98 -5.35 -18.85
C SER A 139 12.93 -4.68 -17.93
N SER A 140 13.01 -3.36 -17.79
CA SER A 140 11.93 -2.56 -17.25
C SER A 140 10.76 -2.70 -18.23
N VAL A 141 10.03 -3.78 -18.08
CA VAL A 141 8.73 -3.90 -18.73
C VAL A 141 7.86 -2.88 -18.01
N TYR A 142 7.81 -1.68 -18.57
CA TYR A 142 6.76 -0.73 -18.26
C TYR A 142 5.44 -1.39 -18.68
N VAL A 143 4.83 -2.10 -17.76
CA VAL A 143 3.42 -2.47 -17.89
C VAL A 143 2.63 -1.20 -17.54
N THR A 144 2.80 -0.19 -18.39
CA THR A 144 1.86 0.91 -18.48
C THR A 144 0.57 0.31 -19.00
N SER A 145 -0.41 0.18 -18.09
CA SER A 145 -1.80 -0.19 -18.41
C SER A 145 -1.95 -1.49 -19.23
N VAL A 146 -1.99 -2.63 -18.55
CA VAL A 146 -2.88 -3.68 -19.06
C VAL A 146 -4.30 -3.16 -18.78
N GLU A 147 -4.79 -2.28 -19.63
CA GLU A 147 -6.20 -2.00 -19.77
C GLU A 147 -6.83 -3.25 -20.37
N LEU A 148 -7.09 -4.24 -19.51
CA LEU A 148 -8.00 -5.31 -19.87
C LEU A 148 -9.39 -4.68 -19.96
N SER A 149 -9.89 -4.56 -21.18
CA SER A 149 -11.26 -4.18 -21.49
C SER A 149 -12.22 -4.86 -20.53
N GLY A 150 -12.81 -4.10 -19.60
CA GLY A 150 -13.81 -4.61 -18.68
C GLY A 150 -13.59 -4.34 -17.19
N GLY A 151 -12.59 -3.58 -16.77
CA GLY A 151 -12.44 -3.14 -15.37
C GLY A 151 -12.21 -4.25 -14.35
N ARG A 152 -11.73 -5.42 -14.75
CA ARG A 152 -11.46 -6.56 -13.87
C ARG A 152 -9.96 -6.70 -13.64
N TYR A 153 -9.48 -6.23 -12.49
CA TYR A 153 -8.12 -6.53 -12.03
C TYR A 153 -8.13 -7.84 -11.22
N ASN A 154 -8.02 -8.95 -11.91
CA ASN A 154 -7.89 -10.27 -11.31
C ASN A 154 -6.55 -10.91 -11.71
N LEU A 155 -5.48 -10.11 -11.73
CA LEU A 155 -4.16 -10.65 -12.03
C LEU A 155 -3.30 -10.57 -10.77
N PRO A 156 -3.10 -11.70 -10.06
CA PRO A 156 -1.92 -11.80 -9.22
C PRO A 156 -0.72 -11.53 -10.10
N LEU A 157 0.16 -10.64 -9.66
CA LEU A 157 1.42 -10.44 -10.36
C LEU A 157 2.19 -11.76 -10.39
N PRO A 158 2.90 -12.08 -11.50
CA PRO A 158 3.79 -13.22 -11.53
C PRO A 158 4.75 -13.18 -10.33
N ALA A 159 5.10 -14.34 -9.78
CA ALA A 159 5.91 -14.45 -8.57
C ALA A 159 7.33 -13.83 -8.68
N ASP A 160 7.78 -13.59 -9.89
CA ASP A 160 9.06 -12.96 -10.21
C ASP A 160 9.00 -11.43 -10.33
N PHE A 161 7.85 -10.81 -10.00
CA PHE A 161 7.72 -9.37 -9.97
C PHE A 161 7.65 -8.85 -8.53
N ILE A 162 8.33 -7.71 -8.32
CA ILE A 162 8.24 -6.91 -7.11
C ILE A 162 7.70 -5.52 -7.48
N VAL A 163 7.03 -4.89 -6.54
CA VAL A 163 6.54 -3.51 -6.71
C VAL A 163 7.36 -2.59 -5.80
N LYS A 164 8.05 -1.63 -6.41
CA LYS A 164 8.73 -0.56 -5.68
C LYS A 164 7.82 0.65 -5.61
N ILE A 165 7.35 0.99 -4.42
CA ILE A 165 6.49 2.15 -4.20
C ILE A 165 7.37 3.37 -3.93
N THR A 166 7.19 4.41 -4.74
CA THR A 166 7.86 5.71 -4.57
C THR A 166 6.81 6.79 -4.33
N PRO A 167 6.82 7.47 -3.17
CA PRO A 167 5.92 8.58 -2.93
C PRO A 167 6.35 9.81 -3.74
N VAL A 168 5.40 10.43 -4.42
CA VAL A 168 5.55 11.76 -5.03
C VAL A 168 4.68 12.71 -4.23
N TYR A 169 5.26 13.77 -3.72
CA TYR A 169 4.56 14.77 -2.93
C TYR A 169 4.03 15.88 -3.82
N TRP A 170 2.81 16.35 -3.52
CA TRP A 170 2.14 17.40 -4.27
C TRP A 170 1.63 18.48 -3.33
N ILE A 171 1.89 19.72 -3.69
CA ILE A 171 1.28 20.90 -3.04
C ILE A 171 0.30 21.51 -4.01
N ARG A 172 -0.90 21.81 -3.50
CA ARG A 172 -1.85 22.67 -4.18
C ARG A 172 -1.88 24.04 -3.47
N ARG A 173 -1.55 25.08 -4.21
CA ARG A 173 -1.55 26.46 -3.78
C ARG A 173 -2.14 27.32 -4.90
N ASN A 174 -3.06 28.24 -4.59
CA ASN A 174 -3.72 29.07 -5.58
C ASN A 174 -4.31 28.29 -6.77
N ASN A 175 -4.90 27.12 -6.49
CA ASN A 175 -5.43 26.18 -7.48
C ASN A 175 -4.39 25.51 -8.41
N GLU A 176 -3.10 25.77 -8.22
CA GLU A 176 -2.03 25.14 -8.96
C GLU A 176 -1.42 23.97 -8.19
N MET A 177 -1.14 22.88 -8.91
CA MET A 177 -0.53 21.69 -8.37
C MET A 177 0.95 21.65 -8.75
N SER A 178 1.84 21.54 -7.76
CA SER A 178 3.28 21.40 -7.95
C SER A 178 3.80 20.17 -7.24
N SER A 179 4.64 19.36 -7.90
CA SER A 179 5.23 18.16 -7.31
C SER A 179 6.66 18.36 -6.86
N PHE A 180 7.08 17.56 -5.89
CA PHE A 180 8.45 17.48 -5.42
C PHE A 180 8.76 16.08 -4.85
N LEU A 181 10.04 15.71 -4.88
CA LEU A 181 10.57 14.47 -4.31
C LEU A 181 11.65 14.74 -3.28
N THR A 182 12.28 15.91 -3.34
CA THR A 182 13.45 16.27 -2.54
C THR A 182 13.26 17.62 -1.85
N GLU A 183 14.01 17.83 -0.77
CA GLU A 183 14.08 19.13 -0.07
C GLU A 183 14.41 20.28 -1.03
N LYS A 184 15.39 20.08 -1.93
CA LYS A 184 15.77 21.10 -2.91
C LYS A 184 14.61 21.48 -3.82
N GLN A 185 13.86 20.48 -4.31
CA GLN A 185 12.69 20.73 -5.17
C GLN A 185 11.58 21.45 -4.38
N PHE A 186 11.34 21.06 -3.12
CA PHE A 186 10.39 21.76 -2.26
C PHE A 186 10.75 23.24 -2.07
N ILE A 187 12.02 23.55 -1.74
CA ILE A 187 12.48 24.92 -1.56
C ILE A 187 12.29 25.75 -2.83
N ASN A 188 12.50 25.16 -4.00
CA ASN A 188 12.32 25.82 -5.29
C ASN A 188 10.86 26.23 -5.57
N LEU A 189 9.88 25.67 -4.87
CA LEU A 189 8.48 26.09 -4.98
C LEU A 189 8.21 27.43 -4.26
N TYR A 190 9.18 27.90 -3.45
CA TYR A 190 9.08 29.14 -2.66
C TYR A 190 10.35 29.98 -2.80
N PRO A 191 10.67 30.48 -4.01
CA PRO A 191 11.95 31.15 -4.27
C PRO A 191 12.19 32.38 -3.38
N GLU A 192 11.13 33.16 -3.13
CA GLU A 192 11.19 34.37 -2.30
C GLU A 192 11.46 34.09 -0.81
N ARG A 193 11.12 32.88 -0.34
CA ARG A 193 11.25 32.44 1.06
C ARG A 193 12.30 31.36 1.26
N ALA A 194 13.13 31.10 0.25
CA ALA A 194 14.08 29.97 0.25
C ALA A 194 15.05 29.99 1.44
N LYS A 195 15.50 31.18 1.91
CA LYS A 195 16.41 31.31 3.06
C LYS A 195 15.73 30.91 4.37
N GLU A 196 14.50 31.40 4.59
CA GLU A 196 13.70 31.13 5.79
C GLU A 196 13.34 29.64 5.87
N ILE A 197 12.92 29.07 4.77
CA ILE A 197 12.55 27.65 4.68
C ILE A 197 13.77 26.75 4.94
N LYS A 198 14.94 27.06 4.38
CA LYS A 198 16.20 26.32 4.67
C LYS A 198 16.57 26.39 6.15
N ALA A 199 16.46 27.57 6.78
CA ALA A 199 16.72 27.74 8.19
C ALA A 199 15.76 26.92 9.05
N PHE A 200 14.45 26.93 8.70
CA PHE A 200 13.43 26.14 9.38
C PHE A 200 13.69 24.63 9.27
N ILE A 201 13.99 24.12 8.07
CA ILE A 201 14.32 22.72 7.80
C ILE A 201 15.50 22.29 8.68
N LYS A 202 16.60 23.06 8.67
CA LYS A 202 17.81 22.76 9.44
C LYS A 202 17.53 22.82 10.95
N GLY A 203 16.89 23.87 11.43
CA GLY A 203 16.61 24.09 12.86
C GLY A 203 15.68 23.04 13.45
N ASN A 204 14.71 22.56 12.67
CA ASN A 204 13.73 21.55 13.09
C ASN A 204 14.09 20.12 12.65
N ARG A 205 15.22 19.89 11.99
CA ARG A 205 15.66 18.59 11.46
C ARG A 205 14.58 17.91 10.62
N ILE A 206 13.93 18.69 9.75
CA ILE A 206 12.86 18.21 8.89
C ILE A 206 13.42 17.14 7.93
N LYS A 207 12.66 16.05 7.77
CA LYS A 207 12.87 15.01 6.75
C LYS A 207 11.64 14.95 5.88
N ILE A 208 11.81 15.06 4.57
CA ILE A 208 10.70 15.10 3.59
C ILE A 208 9.90 13.78 3.61
N GLU A 209 10.56 12.67 3.85
CA GLU A 209 9.94 11.34 3.90
C GLU A 209 9.07 11.14 5.16
N ASN A 210 9.22 11.98 6.16
CA ASN A 210 8.44 11.92 7.38
C ASN A 210 7.17 12.79 7.23
N ARG A 211 6.01 12.17 7.29
CA ARG A 211 4.69 12.80 7.09
C ARG A 211 4.45 13.97 8.04
N GLU A 212 4.77 13.83 9.33
CA GLU A 212 4.54 14.87 10.33
C GLU A 212 5.52 16.05 10.14
N HIS A 213 6.77 15.76 9.81
CA HIS A 213 7.73 16.79 9.46
C HIS A 213 7.29 17.57 8.22
N LEU A 214 6.77 16.87 7.23
CA LEU A 214 6.31 17.50 6.00
C LEU A 214 5.07 18.38 6.24
N LYS A 215 4.09 17.92 7.04
CA LYS A 215 2.96 18.75 7.48
C LYS A 215 3.42 20.01 8.20
N LYS A 216 4.38 19.86 9.15
CA LYS A 216 4.97 20.98 9.89
C LYS A 216 5.64 21.99 8.96
N LEU A 217 6.37 21.52 7.95
CA LEU A 217 7.03 22.35 6.97
C LEU A 217 6.02 23.14 6.11
N VAL A 218 4.99 22.46 5.59
CA VAL A 218 3.95 23.11 4.77
C VAL A 218 3.16 24.13 5.58
N ASN A 219 2.81 23.82 6.83
CA ASN A 219 2.15 24.79 7.72
C ASN A 219 3.02 26.01 8.00
N PHE A 220 4.34 25.83 8.19
CA PHE A 220 5.27 26.94 8.32
C PHE A 220 5.28 27.80 7.05
N CYS A 221 5.36 27.19 5.86
CA CYS A 221 5.33 27.94 4.60
C CYS A 221 4.02 28.73 4.44
N SER A 222 2.87 28.13 4.80
CA SER A 222 1.58 28.82 4.76
C SER A 222 1.48 30.02 5.72
N SER A 223 2.28 30.03 6.79
CA SER A 223 2.34 31.17 7.71
C SER A 223 3.22 32.33 7.22
N LEU A 224 3.98 32.12 6.14
CA LEU A 224 4.83 33.14 5.50
C LEU A 224 4.11 33.87 4.34
N GLU A 225 2.96 33.36 3.93
CA GLU A 225 2.10 33.93 2.87
C GLU A 225 1.16 34.97 3.45
#